data_190d380cd51c88934d5fdaf9a1a90a6a
#
_entry.id   190d380cd51c88934d5fdaf9a1a90a6a
#
_cell.length_a   1.000
_cell.length_b   1.000
_cell.length_c   1.000
_cell.angle_alpha   90.00
_cell.angle_beta   90.00
_cell.angle_gamma   90.00
#
_symmetry.space_group_name_H-M   'P 1'
#
loop_
_entity.id
_entity.type
_entity.pdbx_description
1 polymer ?
#
loop_
_entity_poly.entity_id
_entity_poly.type
_entity_poly.pdbx_seq_one_letter_code
_entity_poly.pdbx_strand_id
1 'polypeptide(L)'
;QFYTPAPGATPEAISSTRASAAPQTPAIERSAFGNTDQLLAGYSKRGYLIIGESSFNSGERVSEDDAIKQGQAVGADLVLVFVPQYTGSVTSSVPITTPTTNTSYTTANATAYGPGGPVSAYGNATTTTYGSNTTYIPVTVNRSDYGAIYFVKGRFRIGAFVRNLNDLERQLLQTNQGVVVTTIVDDSPAYRADVLPGDMIIAMDGERVSNQEGFTRMASARMGRSINLSLIRQGHPIEKSLQVGD
;
A
#
# COMPACT_ATOMS: atom_id res chain seq x y z
N GLN A 1 -11.81 -9.90 20.52
CA GLN A 1 -12.45 -10.85 19.61
C GLN A 1 -13.25 -10.19 18.47
N PHE A 2 -13.18 -8.90 18.33
CA PHE A 2 -13.88 -8.15 17.29
C PHE A 2 -12.91 -7.56 16.26
N TYR A 3 -11.65 -7.97 16.28
CA TYR A 3 -10.63 -7.53 15.34
C TYR A 3 -10.75 -8.27 14.01
N THR A 4 -10.81 -7.51 12.94
CA THR A 4 -10.78 -7.99 11.57
C THR A 4 -9.49 -7.50 10.91
N PRO A 5 -8.60 -8.40 10.50
CA PRO A 5 -7.38 -7.98 9.81
C PRO A 5 -7.71 -7.34 8.45
N ALA A 6 -6.95 -6.35 8.06
CA ALA A 6 -7.03 -5.79 6.73
C ALA A 6 -6.67 -6.86 5.68
N PRO A 7 -7.30 -6.86 4.50
CA PRO A 7 -6.97 -7.80 3.44
C PRO A 7 -5.49 -7.74 3.09
N GLY A 8 -4.82 -8.90 3.15
CA GLY A 8 -3.38 -9.01 2.91
C GLY A 8 -2.48 -8.55 4.06
N ALA A 9 -3.01 -8.10 5.19
CA ALA A 9 -2.23 -7.75 6.39
C ALA A 9 -1.83 -9.01 7.17
N THR A 10 -1.04 -9.88 6.55
CA THR A 10 -0.42 -11.01 7.27
C THR A 10 0.75 -10.53 8.13
N PRO A 11 1.13 -11.27 9.19
CA PRO A 11 2.29 -10.92 10.00
C PRO A 11 3.57 -10.72 9.18
N GLU A 12 3.78 -11.52 8.15
CA GLU A 12 4.92 -11.44 7.24
C GLU A 12 4.86 -10.16 6.38
N ALA A 13 3.69 -9.85 5.83
CA ALA A 13 3.48 -8.63 5.04
C ALA A 13 3.69 -7.38 5.91
N ILE A 14 3.15 -7.37 7.12
CA ILE A 14 3.34 -6.30 8.10
C ILE A 14 4.82 -6.14 8.43
N SER A 15 5.51 -7.24 8.75
CA SER A 15 6.94 -7.24 9.10
C SER A 15 7.81 -6.70 7.97
N SER A 16 7.52 -7.07 6.73
CA SER A 16 8.28 -6.62 5.54
C SER A 16 8.06 -5.14 5.21
N THR A 17 6.93 -4.59 5.62
CA THR A 17 6.51 -3.23 5.26
C THR A 17 6.80 -2.20 6.35
N ARG A 18 6.99 -2.62 7.61
CA ARG A 18 7.22 -1.72 8.75
C ARG A 18 8.50 -0.92 8.61
N ALA A 19 8.45 0.31 9.12
CA ALA A 19 9.62 1.19 9.22
C ALA A 19 10.55 0.80 10.39
N SER A 20 9.98 0.26 11.50
CA SER A 20 10.71 -0.07 12.73
C SER A 20 10.03 -1.22 13.48
N ALA A 21 10.66 -1.78 14.50
CA ALA A 21 10.05 -2.77 15.37
C ALA A 21 8.77 -2.22 16.03
N ALA A 22 7.83 -3.13 16.37
CA ALA A 22 6.60 -2.75 17.06
C ALA A 22 6.90 -2.10 18.41
N PRO A 23 6.24 -0.99 18.76
CA PRO A 23 6.37 -0.40 20.08
C PRO A 23 5.73 -1.31 21.14
N GLN A 24 6.19 -1.22 22.39
CA GLN A 24 5.57 -1.95 23.48
C GLN A 24 4.12 -1.50 23.72
N THR A 25 3.83 -0.23 23.48
CA THR A 25 2.49 0.35 23.57
C THR A 25 2.25 1.21 22.35
N PRO A 26 1.18 0.97 21.58
CA PRO A 26 0.85 1.80 20.43
C PRO A 26 0.46 3.21 20.88
N ALA A 27 0.74 4.20 20.05
CA ALA A 27 0.17 5.54 20.20
C ALA A 27 -1.35 5.48 20.05
N ILE A 28 -2.07 6.38 20.71
CA ILE A 28 -3.53 6.47 20.63
C ILE A 28 -3.90 7.84 20.10
N GLU A 29 -4.74 7.85 19.09
CA GLU A 29 -5.42 9.04 18.62
C GLU A 29 -6.93 8.81 18.68
N ARG A 30 -7.68 9.91 18.84
CA ARG A 30 -9.14 9.88 18.92
C ARG A 30 -9.71 10.73 17.81
N SER A 31 -10.79 10.24 17.19
CA SER A 31 -11.54 11.01 16.22
C SER A 31 -13.04 10.88 16.46
N ALA A 32 -13.77 11.90 16.14
CA ALA A 32 -15.20 11.79 15.99
C ALA A 32 -15.52 11.12 14.64
N PHE A 33 -16.69 10.51 14.56
CA PHE A 33 -17.20 10.06 13.27
C PHE A 33 -17.44 11.24 12.35
N GLY A 34 -17.03 11.13 11.11
CA GLY A 34 -17.16 12.20 10.13
C GLY A 34 -16.68 11.71 8.75
N ASN A 35 -15.95 12.54 8.05
CA ASN A 35 -15.37 12.17 6.76
C ASN A 35 -14.18 11.22 6.97
N THR A 36 -14.47 9.93 7.13
CA THR A 36 -13.48 8.87 7.41
C THR A 36 -12.45 8.77 6.29
N ASP A 37 -12.84 8.98 5.02
CA ASP A 37 -11.93 8.93 3.88
C ASP A 37 -10.85 10.01 3.99
N GLN A 38 -11.24 11.22 4.32
CA GLN A 38 -10.30 12.33 4.51
C GLN A 38 -9.38 12.10 5.70
N LEU A 39 -9.93 11.56 6.78
CA LEU A 39 -9.17 11.20 7.99
C LEU A 39 -8.12 10.15 7.65
N LEU A 40 -8.51 9.06 7.00
CA LEU A 40 -7.61 7.98 6.62
C LEU A 40 -6.58 8.39 5.56
N ALA A 41 -6.96 9.26 4.63
CA ALA A 41 -6.01 9.89 3.72
C ALA A 41 -4.93 10.68 4.46
N GLY A 42 -5.28 11.34 5.57
CA GLY A 42 -4.33 12.00 6.46
C GLY A 42 -3.32 11.03 7.08
N TYR A 43 -3.77 9.86 7.55
CA TYR A 43 -2.87 8.83 8.07
C TYR A 43 -1.97 8.24 6.98
N SER A 44 -2.52 8.00 5.79
CA SER A 44 -1.73 7.54 4.64
C SER A 44 -0.62 8.53 4.26
N LYS A 45 -0.91 9.83 4.27
CA LYS A 45 0.11 10.88 4.08
C LYS A 45 1.19 10.83 5.15
N ARG A 46 0.81 10.62 6.41
CA ARG A 46 1.74 10.42 7.52
C ARG A 46 2.51 9.09 7.44
N GLY A 47 2.26 8.28 6.42
CA GLY A 47 2.92 6.99 6.19
C GLY A 47 2.42 5.87 7.09
N TYR A 48 1.19 5.93 7.55
CA TYR A 48 0.54 4.84 8.25
C TYR A 48 -0.23 3.94 7.31
N LEU A 49 -0.10 2.64 7.52
CA LEU A 49 -0.82 1.58 6.79
C LEU A 49 -1.79 0.91 7.74
N ILE A 50 -3.02 0.70 7.30
CA ILE A 50 -4.03 0.01 8.09
C ILE A 50 -3.70 -1.48 8.09
N ILE A 51 -3.66 -2.09 9.28
CA ILE A 51 -3.46 -3.53 9.47
C ILE A 51 -4.73 -4.25 9.90
N GLY A 52 -5.74 -3.53 10.34
CA GLY A 52 -7.03 -4.09 10.68
C GLY A 52 -7.91 -3.09 11.40
N GLU A 53 -9.09 -3.53 11.71
CA GLU A 53 -10.10 -2.76 12.42
C GLU A 53 -10.78 -3.60 13.50
N SER A 54 -11.35 -2.95 14.48
CA SER A 54 -12.30 -3.54 15.41
C SER A 54 -13.60 -2.75 15.36
N SER A 55 -14.71 -3.45 15.19
CA SER A 55 -16.04 -2.88 15.24
C SER A 55 -16.95 -3.82 16.00
N PHE A 56 -17.65 -3.32 16.99
CA PHE A 56 -18.61 -4.11 17.75
C PHE A 56 -19.69 -3.23 18.36
N ASN A 57 -20.87 -3.81 18.54
CA ASN A 57 -21.97 -3.20 19.25
C ASN A 57 -21.91 -3.61 20.71
N SER A 58 -21.93 -2.66 21.63
CA SER A 58 -22.04 -2.93 23.06
C SER A 58 -23.01 -1.94 23.71
N GLY A 59 -23.89 -2.46 24.54
CA GLY A 59 -24.71 -1.66 25.45
C GLY A 59 -23.93 -1.21 26.69
N GLU A 60 -22.72 -1.70 26.90
CA GLU A 60 -21.85 -1.35 28.02
C GLU A 60 -20.77 -0.36 27.58
N ARG A 61 -20.29 0.46 28.52
CA ARG A 61 -19.12 1.30 28.29
C ARG A 61 -17.90 0.42 28.08
N VAL A 62 -17.29 0.51 26.90
CA VAL A 62 -16.06 -0.18 26.59
C VAL A 62 -14.89 0.76 26.84
N SER A 63 -13.87 0.24 27.52
CA SER A 63 -12.64 0.97 27.81
C SER A 63 -11.76 1.05 26.57
N GLU A 64 -11.09 2.18 26.37
CA GLU A 64 -10.04 2.32 25.36
C GLU A 64 -8.87 1.36 25.61
N ASP A 65 -8.68 0.89 26.84
CA ASP A 65 -7.64 -0.08 27.20
C ASP A 65 -7.77 -1.39 26.42
N ASP A 66 -8.98 -1.78 26.03
CA ASP A 66 -9.18 -2.97 25.22
C ASP A 66 -8.70 -2.78 23.78
N ALA A 67 -8.87 -1.58 23.22
CA ALA A 67 -8.29 -1.22 21.92
C ALA A 67 -6.75 -1.17 21.99
N ILE A 68 -6.18 -0.67 23.08
CA ILE A 68 -4.73 -0.67 23.31
C ILE A 68 -4.18 -2.10 23.38
N LYS A 69 -4.79 -2.97 24.19
CA LYS A 69 -4.40 -4.38 24.30
C LYS A 69 -4.47 -5.09 22.96
N GLN A 70 -5.53 -4.83 22.18
CA GLN A 70 -5.64 -5.37 20.84
C GLN A 70 -4.55 -4.82 19.92
N GLY A 71 -4.28 -3.52 19.98
CA GLY A 71 -3.18 -2.89 19.24
C GLY A 71 -1.82 -3.50 19.56
N GLN A 72 -1.54 -3.76 20.86
CA GLN A 72 -0.34 -4.46 21.30
C GLN A 72 -0.28 -5.89 20.72
N ALA A 73 -1.40 -6.63 20.80
CA ALA A 73 -1.48 -8.00 20.31
C ALA A 73 -1.23 -8.13 18.80
N VAL A 74 -1.66 -7.15 18.00
CA VAL A 74 -1.46 -7.12 16.54
C VAL A 74 -0.20 -6.35 16.13
N GLY A 75 0.54 -5.82 17.10
CA GLY A 75 1.75 -5.07 16.87
C GLY A 75 1.51 -3.72 16.17
N ALA A 76 0.43 -3.03 16.45
CA ALA A 76 0.16 -1.71 15.91
C ALA A 76 1.15 -0.65 16.45
N ASP A 77 1.48 0.33 15.62
CA ASP A 77 2.23 1.52 16.03
C ASP A 77 1.27 2.61 16.51
N LEU A 78 0.06 2.64 15.96
CA LEU A 78 -0.97 3.62 16.27
C LEU A 78 -2.34 2.94 16.27
N VAL A 79 -3.17 3.31 17.24
CA VAL A 79 -4.58 2.94 17.34
C VAL A 79 -5.42 4.21 17.27
N LEU A 80 -6.25 4.31 16.26
CA LEU A 80 -7.27 5.33 16.15
C LEU A 80 -8.56 4.83 16.75
N VAL A 81 -9.02 5.44 17.82
CA VAL A 81 -10.27 5.10 18.50
C VAL A 81 -11.34 6.11 18.11
N PHE A 82 -12.48 5.64 17.68
CA PHE A 82 -13.64 6.49 17.39
C PHE A 82 -14.47 6.73 18.64
N VAL A 83 -14.77 8.00 18.89
CA VAL A 83 -15.69 8.39 19.95
C VAL A 83 -17.10 7.90 19.58
N PRO A 84 -17.77 7.11 20.45
CA PRO A 84 -19.09 6.60 20.16
C PRO A 84 -20.09 7.74 19.89
N GLN A 85 -20.81 7.68 18.77
CA GLN A 85 -21.89 8.60 18.45
C GLN A 85 -23.24 7.89 18.37
N TYR A 86 -24.26 8.50 18.95
CA TYR A 86 -25.61 7.97 19.01
C TYR A 86 -26.42 8.04 17.72
N THR A 87 -25.87 8.56 16.62
CA THR A 87 -26.62 8.84 15.39
C THR A 87 -26.08 8.06 14.22
N GLY A 88 -26.71 6.98 13.86
CA GLY A 88 -26.61 6.34 12.56
C GLY A 88 -25.29 5.62 12.26
N SER A 89 -25.28 4.82 11.19
CA SER A 89 -24.09 4.20 10.66
C SER A 89 -23.45 5.09 9.59
N VAL A 90 -22.11 5.22 9.67
CA VAL A 90 -21.31 5.81 8.59
C VAL A 90 -20.47 4.71 7.99
N THR A 91 -20.63 4.45 6.70
CA THR A 91 -19.79 3.49 5.96
C THR A 91 -18.89 4.26 5.02
N SER A 92 -17.60 4.10 5.17
CA SER A 92 -16.56 4.64 4.28
C SER A 92 -15.73 3.51 3.69
N SER A 93 -15.42 3.58 2.41
CA SER A 93 -14.52 2.64 1.74
C SER A 93 -13.18 3.30 1.47
N VAL A 94 -12.10 2.69 1.97
CA VAL A 94 -10.75 3.23 1.81
C VAL A 94 -9.90 2.27 0.99
N PRO A 95 -9.20 2.75 -0.04
CA PRO A 95 -8.24 1.92 -0.74
C PRO A 95 -7.05 1.59 0.16
N ILE A 96 -6.79 0.30 0.35
CA ILE A 96 -5.62 -0.20 1.05
C ILE A 96 -4.75 -0.92 0.05
N THR A 97 -3.53 -0.47 -0.05
CA THR A 97 -2.53 -1.14 -0.87
C THR A 97 -1.62 -1.95 0.04
N THR A 98 -1.72 -3.27 -0.06
CA THR A 98 -0.81 -4.20 0.62
C THR A 98 0.18 -4.78 -0.38
N PRO A 99 1.48 -4.76 -0.08
CA PRO A 99 2.47 -5.44 -0.91
C PRO A 99 2.23 -6.96 -0.84
N THR A 100 2.24 -7.60 -2.00
CA THR A 100 2.19 -9.06 -2.13
C THR A 100 3.45 -9.56 -2.79
N THR A 101 3.97 -10.67 -2.29
CA THR A 101 5.12 -11.35 -2.91
C THR A 101 4.64 -12.70 -3.44
N ASN A 102 4.80 -12.91 -4.72
CA ASN A 102 4.47 -14.18 -5.35
C ASN A 102 5.75 -14.80 -5.92
N THR A 103 6.08 -16.00 -5.46
CA THR A 103 7.26 -16.71 -5.94
C THR A 103 6.81 -17.87 -6.84
N SER A 104 7.15 -17.81 -8.12
CA SER A 104 6.93 -18.88 -9.07
C SER A 104 8.25 -19.61 -9.37
N TYR A 105 8.16 -20.93 -9.41
CA TYR A 105 9.26 -21.79 -9.80
C TYR A 105 9.00 -22.31 -11.21
N THR A 106 9.93 -22.05 -12.11
CA THR A 106 9.86 -22.54 -13.48
C THR A 106 11.02 -23.50 -13.70
N THR A 107 10.72 -24.71 -14.13
CA THR A 107 11.72 -25.67 -14.60
C THR A 107 11.65 -25.74 -16.12
N ALA A 108 12.77 -25.56 -16.78
CA ALA A 108 12.88 -25.71 -18.22
C ALA A 108 13.85 -26.87 -18.52
N ASN A 109 13.47 -27.71 -19.47
CA ASN A 109 14.33 -28.72 -20.04
C ASN A 109 14.41 -28.51 -21.55
N ALA A 110 15.59 -28.55 -22.09
CA ALA A 110 15.84 -28.50 -23.52
C ALA A 110 16.72 -29.67 -23.93
N THR A 111 16.36 -30.31 -25.02
CA THR A 111 17.21 -31.39 -25.63
C THR A 111 17.56 -30.96 -27.04
N ALA A 112 18.84 -30.88 -27.32
CA ALA A 112 19.37 -30.64 -28.66
C ALA A 112 19.98 -31.94 -29.24
N TYR A 113 19.73 -32.20 -30.51
CA TYR A 113 20.24 -33.35 -31.24
C TYR A 113 21.36 -32.91 -32.17
N GLY A 114 22.54 -33.45 -31.98
CA GLY A 114 23.72 -33.18 -32.82
C GLY A 114 24.39 -34.44 -33.30
N PRO A 115 25.43 -34.36 -34.14
CA PRO A 115 26.17 -35.55 -34.67
C PRO A 115 26.78 -36.44 -33.60
N GLY A 116 26.90 -35.97 -32.36
CA GLY A 116 27.42 -36.71 -31.20
C GLY A 116 26.36 -37.30 -30.28
N GLY A 117 25.07 -37.21 -30.62
CA GLY A 117 23.96 -37.67 -29.79
C GLY A 117 23.18 -36.54 -29.11
N PRO A 118 22.11 -36.86 -28.35
CA PRO A 118 21.31 -35.87 -27.66
C PRO A 118 22.04 -35.27 -26.46
N VAL A 119 22.00 -33.97 -26.34
CA VAL A 119 22.47 -33.20 -25.17
C VAL A 119 21.27 -32.58 -24.50
N SER A 120 21.06 -32.89 -23.23
CA SER A 120 19.96 -32.31 -22.44
C SER A 120 20.50 -31.28 -21.46
N ALA A 121 19.86 -30.13 -21.45
CA ALA A 121 20.11 -29.06 -20.48
C ALA A 121 18.87 -28.88 -19.59
N TYR A 122 19.08 -28.75 -18.30
CA TYR A 122 18.05 -28.49 -17.31
C TYR A 122 18.34 -27.12 -16.67
N GLY A 123 17.33 -26.30 -16.63
CA GLY A 123 17.41 -24.99 -15.99
C GLY A 123 16.26 -24.80 -15.00
N ASN A 124 16.56 -24.24 -13.86
CA ASN A 124 15.57 -23.83 -12.88
C ASN A 124 15.62 -22.31 -12.74
N ALA A 125 14.50 -21.67 -12.80
CA ALA A 125 14.37 -20.24 -12.54
C ALA A 125 13.37 -20.02 -11.41
N THR A 126 13.76 -19.19 -10.46
CA THR A 126 12.86 -18.69 -9.42
C THR A 126 12.59 -17.23 -9.72
N THR A 127 11.34 -16.91 -9.99
CA THR A 127 10.91 -15.53 -10.20
C THR A 127 10.09 -15.08 -9.00
N THR A 128 10.59 -14.09 -8.27
CA THR A 128 9.84 -13.44 -7.21
C THR A 128 9.25 -12.18 -7.77
N THR A 129 7.92 -12.14 -7.86
CA THR A 129 7.17 -10.98 -8.31
C THR A 129 6.63 -10.26 -7.09
N TYR A 130 7.00 -9.01 -6.94
CA TYR A 130 6.45 -8.14 -5.92
C TYR A 130 5.26 -7.40 -6.54
N GLY A 131 4.09 -7.61 -5.96
CA GLY A 131 2.87 -6.96 -6.36
C GLY A 131 2.32 -6.12 -5.22
N SER A 132 1.37 -5.27 -5.50
CA SER A 132 0.52 -4.67 -4.50
C SER A 132 -0.94 -5.02 -4.82
N ASN A 133 -1.67 -5.44 -3.80
CA ASN A 133 -3.09 -5.67 -3.93
C ASN A 133 -3.82 -4.50 -3.27
N THR A 134 -4.58 -3.73 -4.05
CA THR A 134 -5.43 -2.67 -3.52
C THR A 134 -6.81 -3.25 -3.24
N THR A 135 -7.15 -3.34 -1.98
CA THR A 135 -8.47 -3.76 -1.54
C THR A 135 -9.16 -2.61 -0.83
N TYR A 136 -10.44 -2.41 -1.12
CA TYR A 136 -11.27 -1.42 -0.43
C TYR A 136 -11.84 -2.05 0.83
N ILE A 137 -11.52 -1.48 2.01
CA ILE A 137 -12.14 -1.90 3.27
C ILE A 137 -13.31 -0.97 3.56
N PRO A 138 -14.54 -1.49 3.64
CA PRO A 138 -15.63 -0.74 4.21
C PRO A 138 -15.42 -0.56 5.71
N VAL A 139 -15.31 0.67 6.18
CA VAL A 139 -15.33 1.00 7.61
C VAL A 139 -16.75 1.39 7.95
N THR A 140 -17.49 0.47 8.55
CA THR A 140 -18.87 0.70 8.98
C THR A 140 -18.89 0.91 10.49
N VAL A 141 -19.43 2.02 10.92
CA VAL A 141 -19.63 2.33 12.34
C VAL A 141 -21.11 2.58 12.60
N ASN A 142 -21.71 1.69 13.30
CA ASN A 142 -23.13 1.73 13.61
C ASN A 142 -23.41 2.41 14.94
N ARG A 143 -24.65 2.78 15.18
CA ARG A 143 -25.26 3.34 16.39
C ARG A 143 -24.85 2.55 17.62
N SER A 144 -24.30 3.20 18.63
CA SER A 144 -23.75 2.59 19.85
C SER A 144 -22.57 1.65 19.60
N ASP A 145 -21.93 1.74 18.45
CA ASP A 145 -20.80 0.92 18.12
C ASP A 145 -19.48 1.59 18.51
N TYR A 146 -18.59 0.78 19.03
CA TYR A 146 -17.20 1.15 19.27
C TYR A 146 -16.39 0.73 18.05
N GLY A 147 -15.52 1.61 17.59
CA GLY A 147 -14.65 1.35 16.48
C GLY A 147 -13.22 1.73 16.80
N ALA A 148 -12.29 0.95 16.29
CA ALA A 148 -10.88 1.28 16.31
C ALA A 148 -10.21 0.81 15.01
N ILE A 149 -9.25 1.59 14.52
CA ILE A 149 -8.43 1.22 13.37
C ILE A 149 -6.99 1.12 13.84
N TYR A 150 -6.32 0.06 13.42
CA TYR A 150 -4.96 -0.26 13.80
C TYR A 150 -4.01 -0.01 12.66
N PHE A 151 -2.93 0.71 12.93
CA PHE A 151 -1.97 1.11 11.92
C PHE A 151 -0.56 0.69 12.26
N VAL A 152 0.25 0.46 11.23
CA VAL A 152 1.70 0.38 11.33
C VAL A 152 2.35 1.52 10.55
N LYS A 153 3.47 2.03 11.03
CA LYS A 153 4.29 2.97 10.29
C LYS A 153 5.01 2.22 9.17
N GLY A 154 4.67 2.53 7.93
CA GLY A 154 5.29 1.91 6.76
C GLY A 154 6.66 2.49 6.44
N ARG A 155 7.52 1.67 5.85
CA ARG A 155 8.72 2.10 5.14
C ARG A 155 8.41 2.17 3.66
N PHE A 156 8.56 3.33 3.08
CA PHE A 156 8.22 3.58 1.68
C PHE A 156 9.49 3.85 0.88
N ARG A 157 9.69 3.08 -0.18
CA ARG A 157 10.84 3.25 -1.08
C ARG A 157 10.73 4.53 -1.91
N ILE A 158 9.57 4.79 -2.46
CA ILE A 158 9.26 6.02 -3.21
C ILE A 158 8.33 6.92 -2.40
N GLY A 159 7.33 6.33 -1.73
CA GLY A 159 6.36 7.07 -0.94
C GLY A 159 5.25 7.70 -1.78
N ALA A 160 4.94 7.10 -2.92
CA ALA A 160 3.80 7.43 -3.74
C ALA A 160 2.85 6.24 -3.80
N PHE A 161 1.60 6.44 -3.41
CA PHE A 161 0.53 5.50 -3.70
C PHE A 161 0.02 5.79 -5.11
N VAL A 162 -0.16 4.74 -5.88
CA VAL A 162 -0.58 4.86 -7.27
C VAL A 162 -1.75 3.92 -7.58
N ARG A 163 -2.54 4.27 -8.56
CA ARG A 163 -3.57 3.41 -9.15
C ARG A 163 -3.38 3.29 -10.66
N ASN A 164 -4.00 2.30 -11.23
CA ASN A 164 -4.05 2.19 -12.70
C ASN A 164 -4.83 3.34 -13.32
N LEU A 165 -4.52 3.65 -14.59
CA LEU A 165 -5.24 4.64 -15.37
C LEU A 165 -6.70 4.22 -15.54
N ASN A 166 -7.62 5.16 -15.42
CA ASN A 166 -9.01 5.00 -15.84
C ASN A 166 -9.15 5.23 -17.37
N ASP A 167 -10.35 5.04 -17.92
CA ASP A 167 -10.58 5.12 -19.35
C ASP A 167 -10.36 6.53 -19.91
N LEU A 168 -10.71 7.58 -19.18
CA LEU A 168 -10.48 8.96 -19.59
C LEU A 168 -8.97 9.29 -19.62
N GLU A 169 -8.23 8.84 -18.64
CA GLU A 169 -6.78 9.04 -18.55
C GLU A 169 -6.04 8.27 -19.66
N ARG A 170 -6.49 7.04 -19.99
CA ARG A 170 -5.98 6.27 -21.13
C ARG A 170 -6.21 6.99 -22.45
N GLN A 171 -7.40 7.56 -22.64
CA GLN A 171 -7.72 8.34 -23.82
C GLN A 171 -6.87 9.61 -23.90
N LEU A 172 -6.70 10.31 -22.77
CA LEU A 172 -5.87 11.52 -22.70
C LEU A 172 -4.41 11.24 -23.06
N LEU A 173 -3.86 10.14 -22.52
CA LEU A 173 -2.47 9.74 -22.76
C LEU A 173 -2.28 8.93 -24.05
N GLN A 174 -3.37 8.54 -24.72
CA GLN A 174 -3.36 7.63 -25.89
C GLN A 174 -2.58 6.34 -25.64
N THR A 175 -2.63 5.82 -24.41
CA THR A 175 -1.95 4.59 -23.98
C THR A 175 -2.70 3.92 -22.85
N ASN A 176 -2.56 2.59 -22.76
CA ASN A 176 -3.03 1.80 -21.64
C ASN A 176 -1.98 1.66 -20.51
N GLN A 177 -0.78 2.26 -20.70
CA GLN A 177 0.36 2.13 -19.82
C GLN A 177 0.55 3.40 -19.00
N GLY A 178 0.87 3.24 -17.72
CA GLY A 178 1.06 4.30 -16.76
C GLY A 178 0.24 4.11 -15.51
N VAL A 179 0.50 4.94 -14.52
CA VAL A 179 -0.19 4.97 -13.24
C VAL A 179 -0.46 6.40 -12.81
N VAL A 180 -1.49 6.62 -12.01
CA VAL A 180 -1.81 7.91 -11.41
C VAL A 180 -1.43 7.91 -9.96
N VAL A 181 -0.72 8.93 -9.51
CA VAL A 181 -0.42 9.18 -8.10
C VAL A 181 -1.70 9.59 -7.37
N THR A 182 -2.07 8.85 -6.35
CA THR A 182 -3.25 9.14 -5.51
C THR A 182 -2.88 9.86 -4.23
N THR A 183 -1.77 9.45 -3.61
CA THR A 183 -1.32 10.01 -2.32
C THR A 183 0.20 10.03 -2.28
N ILE A 184 0.76 11.07 -1.71
CA ILE A 184 2.19 11.17 -1.40
C ILE A 184 2.36 11.09 0.10
N VAL A 185 3.31 10.27 0.52
CA VAL A 185 3.71 10.16 1.93
C VAL A 185 4.64 11.33 2.26
N ASP A 186 4.33 12.04 3.34
CA ASP A 186 5.14 13.15 3.82
C ASP A 186 6.58 12.70 4.11
N ASP A 187 7.54 13.56 3.81
CA ASP A 187 8.97 13.33 3.97
C ASP A 187 9.54 12.14 3.17
N SER A 188 8.77 11.56 2.27
CA SER A 188 9.22 10.48 1.39
C SER A 188 10.11 10.99 0.24
N PRO A 189 10.81 10.08 -0.49
CA PRO A 189 11.53 10.47 -1.69
C PRO A 189 10.66 11.19 -2.73
N ALA A 190 9.42 10.72 -2.97
CA ALA A 190 8.48 11.36 -3.88
C ALA A 190 8.06 12.76 -3.42
N TYR A 191 7.84 12.92 -2.09
CA TYR A 191 7.54 14.22 -1.49
C TYR A 191 8.67 15.22 -1.73
N ARG A 192 9.92 14.82 -1.42
CA ARG A 192 11.12 15.69 -1.62
C ARG A 192 11.40 16.00 -3.08
N ALA A 193 10.99 15.11 -3.99
CA ALA A 193 11.11 15.33 -5.44
C ALA A 193 9.94 16.15 -6.01
N ASP A 194 9.02 16.63 -5.15
CA ASP A 194 7.85 17.40 -5.57
C ASP A 194 6.99 16.63 -6.60
N VAL A 195 6.79 15.31 -6.35
CA VAL A 195 5.76 14.52 -7.01
C VAL A 195 4.43 14.81 -6.31
N LEU A 196 3.37 15.02 -7.07
CA LEU A 196 2.08 15.45 -6.53
C LEU A 196 0.97 14.45 -6.81
N PRO A 197 -0.07 14.40 -5.98
CA PRO A 197 -1.31 13.69 -6.32
C PRO A 197 -1.88 14.22 -7.64
N GLY A 198 -2.31 13.29 -8.51
CA GLY A 198 -2.77 13.59 -9.86
C GLY A 198 -1.70 13.50 -10.94
N ASP A 199 -0.41 13.40 -10.60
CA ASP A 199 0.64 13.13 -11.58
C ASP A 199 0.43 11.75 -12.21
N MET A 200 0.58 11.67 -13.51
CA MET A 200 0.54 10.41 -14.25
C MET A 200 1.96 9.97 -14.58
N ILE A 201 2.45 8.93 -13.90
CA ILE A 201 3.80 8.39 -14.13
C ILE A 201 3.75 7.44 -15.32
N ILE A 202 4.50 7.75 -16.36
CA ILE A 202 4.53 7.00 -17.62
C ILE A 202 5.80 6.18 -17.82
N ALA A 203 6.92 6.60 -17.20
CA ALA A 203 8.19 5.88 -17.30
C ALA A 203 9.04 6.07 -16.03
N MET A 204 9.97 5.13 -15.80
CA MET A 204 11.01 5.16 -14.78
C MET A 204 12.34 4.80 -15.44
N ASP A 205 13.33 5.71 -15.40
CA ASP A 205 14.62 5.60 -16.13
C ASP A 205 14.44 5.30 -17.63
N GLY A 206 13.42 5.88 -18.25
CA GLY A 206 13.10 5.65 -19.66
C GLY A 206 12.34 4.35 -19.95
N GLU A 207 12.21 3.45 -18.99
CA GLU A 207 11.41 2.22 -19.09
C GLU A 207 9.94 2.51 -18.79
N ARG A 208 9.03 2.11 -19.68
CA ARG A 208 7.59 2.38 -19.52
C ARG A 208 6.99 1.62 -18.31
N VAL A 209 6.21 2.33 -17.53
CA VAL A 209 5.42 1.78 -16.42
C VAL A 209 4.15 1.18 -16.99
N SER A 210 3.99 -0.14 -16.93
CA SER A 210 2.81 -0.81 -17.50
C SER A 210 1.54 -0.57 -16.69
N ASN A 211 1.62 -0.72 -15.37
CA ASN A 211 0.50 -0.63 -14.42
C ASN A 211 1.06 -0.47 -12.99
N GLN A 212 0.19 -0.50 -11.99
CA GLN A 212 0.54 -0.39 -10.57
C GLN A 212 1.53 -1.47 -10.12
N GLU A 213 1.35 -2.73 -10.54
CA GLU A 213 2.27 -3.82 -10.20
C GLU A 213 3.64 -3.61 -10.86
N GLY A 214 3.64 -3.18 -12.14
CA GLY A 214 4.85 -2.81 -12.86
C GLY A 214 5.61 -1.71 -12.16
N PHE A 215 4.93 -0.65 -11.73
CA PHE A 215 5.54 0.44 -10.96
C PHE A 215 6.20 -0.06 -9.67
N THR A 216 5.49 -0.88 -8.89
CA THR A 216 6.00 -1.42 -7.63
C THR A 216 7.22 -2.32 -7.85
N ARG A 217 7.17 -3.19 -8.87
CA ARG A 217 8.29 -4.06 -9.24
C ARG A 217 9.52 -3.25 -9.66
N MET A 218 9.33 -2.23 -10.52
CA MET A 218 10.40 -1.36 -10.99
C MET A 218 11.04 -0.59 -9.83
N ALA A 219 10.24 -0.05 -8.92
CA ALA A 219 10.71 0.62 -7.71
C ALA A 219 11.54 -0.34 -6.82
N SER A 220 11.06 -1.56 -6.65
CA SER A 220 11.75 -2.57 -5.84
C SER A 220 13.09 -3.01 -6.45
N ALA A 221 13.17 -3.10 -7.77
CA ALA A 221 14.41 -3.44 -8.47
C ALA A 221 15.49 -2.33 -8.42
N ARG A 222 15.09 -1.12 -7.99
CA ARG A 222 15.95 0.08 -7.97
C ARG A 222 16.21 0.61 -6.55
N MET A 223 16.08 -0.24 -5.54
CA MET A 223 16.36 0.13 -4.14
C MET A 223 17.76 0.75 -3.99
N GLY A 224 17.86 1.80 -3.20
CA GLY A 224 19.11 2.52 -2.94
C GLY A 224 19.67 3.29 -4.14
N ARG A 225 18.94 3.39 -5.26
CA ARG A 225 19.42 4.09 -6.47
C ARG A 225 18.65 5.38 -6.71
N SER A 226 19.31 6.33 -7.37
CA SER A 226 18.62 7.47 -7.96
C SER A 226 17.91 7.02 -9.25
N ILE A 227 16.67 7.46 -9.41
CA ILE A 227 15.86 7.21 -10.59
C ILE A 227 15.30 8.49 -11.15
N ASN A 228 14.97 8.47 -12.44
CA ASN A 228 14.24 9.53 -13.11
C ASN A 228 12.82 9.05 -13.41
N LEU A 229 11.81 9.80 -12.97
CA LEU A 229 10.40 9.58 -13.29
C LEU A 229 9.98 10.54 -14.40
N SER A 230 9.49 9.98 -15.51
CA SER A 230 8.80 10.76 -16.53
C SER A 230 7.31 10.75 -16.21
N LEU A 231 6.74 11.91 -15.98
CA LEU A 231 5.34 12.06 -15.59
C LEU A 231 4.63 13.16 -16.40
N ILE A 232 3.32 13.08 -16.44
CA ILE A 232 2.46 14.11 -17.04
C ILE A 232 1.69 14.77 -15.91
N ARG A 233 1.82 16.09 -15.80
CA ARG A 233 1.09 16.95 -14.85
C ARG A 233 0.28 17.96 -15.64
N GLN A 234 -1.05 17.92 -15.50
CA GLN A 234 -1.96 18.83 -16.19
C GLN A 234 -1.73 18.87 -17.74
N GLY A 235 -1.41 17.71 -18.32
CA GLY A 235 -1.13 17.57 -19.74
C GLY A 235 0.31 17.92 -20.16
N HIS A 236 1.17 18.37 -19.26
CA HIS A 236 2.56 18.74 -19.56
C HIS A 236 3.53 17.65 -19.09
N PRO A 237 4.51 17.27 -19.94
CA PRO A 237 5.56 16.34 -19.53
C PRO A 237 6.52 16.99 -18.53
N ILE A 238 6.83 16.26 -17.47
CA ILE A 238 7.75 16.69 -16.41
C ILE A 238 8.67 15.52 -16.05
N GLU A 239 9.94 15.83 -15.81
CA GLU A 239 10.91 14.87 -15.27
C GLU A 239 11.18 15.19 -13.79
N LYS A 240 11.20 14.14 -12.97
CA LYS A 240 11.52 14.23 -11.55
C LYS A 240 12.57 13.18 -11.19
N SER A 241 13.64 13.62 -10.56
CA SER A 241 14.68 12.72 -10.04
C SER A 241 14.48 12.51 -8.54
N LEU A 242 14.59 11.28 -8.09
CA LEU A 242 14.51 10.95 -6.67
C LEU A 242 15.40 9.75 -6.32
N GLN A 243 15.79 9.69 -5.03
CA GLN A 243 16.50 8.55 -4.46
C GLN A 243 15.49 7.55 -3.93
N VAL A 244 15.49 6.32 -4.47
CA VAL A 244 14.66 5.24 -3.95
C VAL A 244 15.20 4.82 -2.58
N GLY A 245 14.33 4.70 -1.59
CA GLY A 245 14.70 4.19 -0.26
C GLY A 245 15.13 2.72 -0.30
N ASP A 246 15.84 2.32 0.74
CA ASP A 246 16.31 0.95 0.95
C ASP A 246 15.19 -0.03 1.34
#